data_72dcecb2cea1e68dfe3d59a6ffa7942d
#
_entry.id   72dcecb2cea1e68dfe3d59a6ffa7942d
#
_cell.length_a   1.000
_cell.length_b   1.000
_cell.length_c   1.000
_cell.angle_alpha   90.00
_cell.angle_beta   90.00
_cell.angle_gamma   90.00
#
_symmetry.space_group_name_H-M   'P 1'
#
loop_
_entity.id
_entity.type
_entity.pdbx_description
1 polymer ?
#
loop_
_entity_poly.entity_id
_entity_poly.type
_entity_poly.pdbx_seq_one_letter_code
_entity_poly.pdbx_strand_id
1 'polypeptide(L)'
;LGDVYKRQLYAPLAHRLGLYTIKSELEDLSLKYTDRKQYDFIKQKLNETKRSRDAYIAEFITPIKSKLEEAGLQFDIKGRTKSIHSINNKLKKQNIPFEDIYDLFAIRIILDTPYEKERSDCWQVYSIITDMYQPNPKRMKDWISIPKTNGYESLHITVMGPQNKWVEVQIRTERMDEIAERGLAAHWRYKGVKGESGLDEWLTSIRETLENADSDLEVMDQFKLELYEDEVFVFTPKGDLYKMPKGATVLDFAFAIHSKLGSKC
;
A
#
# COMPACT_ATOMS: atom_id res chain seq x y z
N LEU A 1 -24.55 1.23 12.23
CA LEU A 1 -24.21 2.52 11.59
C LEU A 1 -22.70 2.82 11.66
N GLY A 2 -22.02 2.61 12.83
CA GLY A 2 -20.59 2.89 13.01
C GLY A 2 -19.67 2.14 12.04
N ASP A 3 -19.94 0.88 11.72
CA ASP A 3 -19.07 0.05 10.90
C ASP A 3 -19.12 0.39 9.40
N VAL A 4 -20.26 0.87 8.92
CA VAL A 4 -20.41 1.40 7.54
C VAL A 4 -19.59 2.69 7.39
N TYR A 5 -19.62 3.58 8.40
CA TYR A 5 -18.82 4.80 8.42
C TYR A 5 -17.31 4.51 8.46
N LYS A 6 -16.86 3.54 9.27
CA LYS A 6 -15.46 3.13 9.33
C LYS A 6 -14.94 2.71 7.95
N ARG A 7 -15.69 1.92 7.22
CA ARG A 7 -15.33 1.49 5.86
C ARG A 7 -15.39 2.60 4.83
N GLN A 8 -16.44 3.45 4.88
CA GLN A 8 -16.69 4.46 3.84
C GLN A 8 -15.85 5.73 4.00
N LEU A 9 -15.43 6.07 5.21
CA LEU A 9 -14.67 7.29 5.51
C LEU A 9 -13.22 6.99 5.86
N TYR A 10 -12.97 6.16 6.87
CA TYR A 10 -11.61 5.99 7.42
C TYR A 10 -10.70 5.13 6.54
N ALA A 11 -11.20 4.06 5.92
CA ALA A 11 -10.36 3.24 5.05
C ALA A 11 -9.93 3.98 3.76
N PRO A 12 -10.81 4.76 3.07
CA PRO A 12 -10.39 5.64 1.99
C PRO A 12 -9.44 6.76 2.44
N LEU A 13 -9.64 7.32 3.63
CA LEU A 13 -8.74 8.34 4.19
C LEU A 13 -7.35 7.75 4.44
N ALA A 14 -7.27 6.63 5.15
CA ALA A 14 -6.03 5.90 5.37
C ALA A 14 -5.32 5.55 4.04
N HIS A 15 -6.09 5.15 3.02
CA HIS A 15 -5.55 4.90 1.69
C HIS A 15 -4.93 6.15 1.05
N ARG A 16 -5.59 7.29 1.16
CA ARG A 16 -5.09 8.58 0.62
C ARG A 16 -3.85 9.07 1.35
N LEU A 17 -3.80 8.87 2.66
CA LEU A 17 -2.63 9.18 3.51
C LEU A 17 -1.48 8.18 3.32
N GLY A 18 -1.69 7.08 2.58
CA GLY A 18 -0.68 6.04 2.38
C GLY A 18 -0.53 5.07 3.55
N LEU A 19 -1.42 5.12 4.54
CA LEU A 19 -1.44 4.26 5.72
C LEU A 19 -2.03 2.89 5.37
N TYR A 20 -1.34 2.13 4.53
CA TYR A 20 -1.88 0.88 3.95
C TYR A 20 -2.11 -0.22 4.97
N THR A 21 -1.33 -0.28 6.04
CA THR A 21 -1.51 -1.23 7.15
C THR A 21 -2.82 -0.94 7.86
N ILE A 22 -3.03 0.29 8.29
CA ILE A 22 -4.27 0.75 8.95
C ILE A 22 -5.48 0.56 8.03
N LYS A 23 -5.35 0.94 6.75
CA LYS A 23 -6.41 0.69 5.77
C LYS A 23 -6.82 -0.78 5.73
N SER A 24 -5.84 -1.68 5.67
CA SER A 24 -6.10 -3.13 5.59
C SER A 24 -6.76 -3.65 6.85
N GLU A 25 -6.36 -3.18 8.03
CA GLU A 25 -6.98 -3.52 9.30
C GLU A 25 -8.42 -3.00 9.41
N LEU A 26 -8.66 -1.75 9.01
CA LEU A 26 -10.01 -1.16 8.98
C LEU A 26 -10.94 -1.93 8.04
N GLU A 27 -10.44 -2.34 6.87
CA GLU A 27 -11.20 -3.14 5.91
C GLU A 27 -11.50 -4.54 6.45
N ASP A 28 -10.52 -5.20 7.09
CA ASP A 28 -10.68 -6.52 7.70
C ASP A 28 -11.64 -6.48 8.90
N LEU A 29 -11.51 -5.48 9.77
CA LEU A 29 -12.44 -5.24 10.88
C LEU A 29 -13.85 -4.97 10.37
N SER A 30 -14.00 -4.11 9.37
CA SER A 30 -15.30 -3.85 8.77
C SER A 30 -15.96 -5.14 8.27
N LEU A 31 -15.22 -5.99 7.54
CA LEU A 31 -15.72 -7.28 7.08
C LEU A 31 -16.11 -8.19 8.24
N LYS A 32 -15.31 -8.23 9.30
CA LYS A 32 -15.60 -9.02 10.51
C LYS A 32 -16.93 -8.66 11.16
N TYR A 33 -17.32 -7.39 11.12
CA TYR A 33 -18.58 -6.93 11.73
C TYR A 33 -19.77 -6.93 10.75
N THR A 34 -19.54 -6.77 9.44
CA THR A 34 -20.60 -6.72 8.44
C THR A 34 -20.93 -8.09 7.85
N ASP A 35 -19.95 -8.99 7.75
CA ASP A 35 -20.11 -10.35 7.19
C ASP A 35 -19.19 -11.33 7.93
N ARG A 36 -19.52 -11.58 9.20
CA ARG A 36 -18.70 -12.40 10.09
C ARG A 36 -18.50 -13.82 9.56
N LYS A 37 -19.52 -14.40 8.95
CA LYS A 37 -19.44 -15.77 8.41
C LYS A 37 -18.36 -15.85 7.32
N GLN A 38 -18.34 -14.90 6.42
CA GLN A 38 -17.36 -14.84 5.34
C GLN A 38 -15.95 -14.52 5.86
N TYR A 39 -15.84 -13.63 6.87
CA TYR A 39 -14.58 -13.34 7.53
C TYR A 39 -13.99 -14.58 8.20
N ASP A 40 -14.78 -15.28 9.02
CA ASP A 40 -14.33 -16.47 9.75
C ASP A 40 -13.98 -17.61 8.78
N PHE A 41 -14.76 -17.80 7.70
CA PHE A 41 -14.45 -18.76 6.63
C PHE A 41 -13.05 -18.51 6.01
N ILE A 42 -12.80 -17.28 5.56
CA ILE A 42 -11.50 -16.95 4.93
C ILE A 42 -10.37 -17.08 5.94
N LYS A 43 -10.55 -16.62 7.19
CA LYS A 43 -9.58 -16.74 8.26
C LYS A 43 -9.22 -18.20 8.56
N GLN A 44 -10.22 -19.07 8.63
CA GLN A 44 -10.03 -20.50 8.84
C GLN A 44 -9.22 -21.11 7.67
N LYS A 45 -9.60 -20.86 6.43
CA LYS A 45 -8.89 -21.33 5.23
C LYS A 45 -7.44 -20.84 5.19
N LEU A 46 -7.18 -19.59 5.55
CA LEU A 46 -5.81 -19.06 5.67
C LEU A 46 -4.99 -19.77 6.76
N ASN A 47 -5.60 -20.12 7.89
CA ASN A 47 -4.92 -20.84 8.96
C ASN A 47 -4.62 -22.30 8.56
N GLU A 48 -5.60 -23.01 7.98
CA GLU A 48 -5.45 -24.39 7.50
C GLU A 48 -4.32 -24.50 6.46
N THR A 49 -4.21 -23.52 5.58
CA THR A 49 -3.20 -23.53 4.49
C THR A 49 -1.87 -22.88 4.88
N LYS A 50 -1.70 -22.38 6.12
CA LYS A 50 -0.52 -21.62 6.52
C LYS A 50 0.78 -22.40 6.30
N ARG A 51 0.87 -23.62 6.82
CA ARG A 51 2.09 -24.45 6.72
C ARG A 51 2.48 -24.74 5.26
N SER A 52 1.52 -25.11 4.44
CA SER A 52 1.77 -25.40 3.01
C SER A 52 2.15 -24.13 2.25
N ARG A 53 1.57 -22.99 2.58
CA ARG A 53 1.95 -21.70 2.01
C ARG A 53 3.36 -21.28 2.40
N ASP A 54 3.72 -21.39 3.68
CA ASP A 54 5.06 -21.02 4.17
C ASP A 54 6.13 -21.92 3.53
N ALA A 55 5.86 -23.23 3.39
CA ALA A 55 6.74 -24.15 2.70
C ALA A 55 6.90 -23.80 1.21
N TYR A 56 5.79 -23.47 0.52
CA TYR A 56 5.82 -23.05 -0.88
C TYR A 56 6.58 -21.74 -1.07
N ILE A 57 6.38 -20.76 -0.18
CA ILE A 57 7.11 -19.48 -0.20
C ILE A 57 8.61 -19.73 -0.05
N ALA A 58 9.01 -20.59 0.88
CA ALA A 58 10.42 -20.97 1.07
C ALA A 58 11.00 -21.66 -0.16
N GLU A 59 10.28 -22.61 -0.76
CA GLU A 59 10.66 -23.29 -2.00
C GLU A 59 10.88 -22.29 -3.17
N PHE A 60 10.01 -21.29 -3.29
CA PHE A 60 10.11 -20.26 -4.32
C PHE A 60 11.25 -19.25 -4.06
N ILE A 61 11.42 -18.81 -2.81
CA ILE A 61 12.39 -17.76 -2.45
C ILE A 61 13.84 -18.28 -2.46
N THR A 62 14.08 -19.52 -2.00
CA THR A 62 15.45 -20.03 -1.81
C THR A 62 16.32 -19.92 -3.05
N PRO A 63 15.91 -20.38 -4.25
CA PRO A 63 16.74 -20.26 -5.46
C PRO A 63 16.91 -18.80 -5.91
N ILE A 64 15.90 -17.94 -5.72
CA ILE A 64 15.99 -16.50 -6.04
C ILE A 64 17.03 -15.86 -5.16
N LYS A 65 17.00 -16.13 -3.85
CA LYS A 65 17.95 -15.60 -2.88
C LYS A 65 19.40 -15.92 -3.28
N SER A 66 19.69 -17.18 -3.61
CA SER A 66 21.03 -17.57 -4.07
C SER A 66 21.48 -16.80 -5.32
N LYS A 67 20.58 -16.61 -6.29
CA LYS A 67 20.93 -15.88 -7.52
C LYS A 67 21.15 -14.39 -7.30
N LEU A 68 20.39 -13.77 -6.40
CA LEU A 68 20.59 -12.36 -6.04
C LEU A 68 21.89 -12.16 -5.25
N GLU A 69 22.24 -13.10 -4.35
CA GLU A 69 23.51 -13.12 -3.63
C GLU A 69 24.70 -13.31 -4.58
N GLU A 70 24.62 -14.23 -5.55
CA GLU A 70 25.61 -14.42 -6.62
C GLU A 70 25.82 -13.14 -7.45
N ALA A 71 24.77 -12.37 -7.67
CA ALA A 71 24.82 -11.10 -8.39
C ALA A 71 25.38 -9.93 -7.55
N GLY A 72 25.71 -10.17 -6.27
CA GLY A 72 26.28 -9.16 -5.36
C GLY A 72 25.28 -8.12 -4.87
N LEU A 73 23.97 -8.38 -5.01
CA LEU A 73 22.92 -7.48 -4.56
C LEU A 73 22.71 -7.59 -3.04
N GLN A 74 22.45 -6.46 -2.41
CA GLN A 74 21.98 -6.41 -1.01
C GLN A 74 20.47 -6.28 -1.02
N PHE A 75 19.77 -7.15 -0.29
CA PHE A 75 18.30 -7.22 -0.34
C PHE A 75 17.69 -7.89 0.87
N ASP A 76 16.41 -7.61 1.07
CA ASP A 76 15.53 -8.37 1.95
C ASP A 76 14.37 -8.97 1.13
N ILE A 77 13.96 -10.20 1.45
CA ILE A 77 12.83 -10.86 0.79
C ILE A 77 11.75 -11.19 1.82
N LYS A 78 10.54 -10.69 1.57
CA LYS A 78 9.37 -10.91 2.42
C LYS A 78 8.23 -11.55 1.66
N GLY A 79 7.64 -12.59 2.25
CA GLY A 79 6.33 -13.09 1.84
C GLY A 79 5.22 -12.26 2.52
N ARG A 80 4.29 -11.73 1.74
CA ARG A 80 3.14 -10.98 2.26
C ARG A 80 1.84 -11.67 1.90
N THR A 81 1.08 -12.10 2.91
CA THR A 81 -0.29 -12.59 2.71
C THR A 81 -1.25 -11.41 2.50
N LYS A 82 -2.20 -11.55 1.58
CA LYS A 82 -3.24 -10.54 1.36
C LYS A 82 -4.22 -10.48 2.53
N SER A 83 -4.79 -9.29 2.77
CA SER A 83 -5.82 -9.08 3.79
C SER A 83 -7.08 -9.91 3.48
N ILE A 84 -7.82 -10.29 4.52
CA ILE A 84 -9.04 -11.09 4.41
C ILE A 84 -10.08 -10.37 3.53
N HIS A 85 -10.19 -9.05 3.69
CA HIS A 85 -11.07 -8.22 2.85
C HIS A 85 -10.67 -8.25 1.36
N SER A 86 -9.37 -8.17 1.05
CA SER A 86 -8.88 -8.25 -0.34
C SER A 86 -9.16 -9.61 -0.97
N ILE A 87 -9.04 -10.68 -0.20
CA ILE A 87 -9.40 -12.05 -0.62
C ILE A 87 -10.90 -12.12 -0.87
N ASN A 88 -11.74 -11.64 0.06
CA ASN A 88 -13.19 -11.61 -0.08
C ASN A 88 -13.65 -10.87 -1.35
N ASN A 89 -13.04 -9.71 -1.64
CA ASN A 89 -13.36 -8.96 -2.85
C ASN A 89 -13.03 -9.75 -4.13
N LYS A 90 -11.97 -10.55 -4.13
CA LYS A 90 -11.65 -11.43 -5.26
C LYS A 90 -12.63 -12.56 -5.42
N LEU A 91 -12.96 -13.26 -4.33
CA LEU A 91 -13.98 -14.30 -4.34
C LEU A 91 -15.30 -13.79 -4.93
N LYS A 92 -15.76 -12.60 -4.48
CA LYS A 92 -16.98 -11.98 -4.97
C LYS A 92 -16.91 -11.51 -6.43
N LYS A 93 -15.79 -10.87 -6.84
CA LYS A 93 -15.64 -10.31 -8.19
C LYS A 93 -15.42 -11.38 -9.26
N GLN A 94 -14.68 -12.43 -8.94
CA GLN A 94 -14.31 -13.47 -9.89
C GLN A 94 -15.23 -14.69 -9.82
N ASN A 95 -16.08 -14.76 -8.78
CA ASN A 95 -16.97 -15.87 -8.49
C ASN A 95 -16.27 -17.23 -8.52
N ILE A 96 -15.09 -17.29 -7.88
CA ILE A 96 -14.23 -18.48 -7.80
C ILE A 96 -14.18 -18.99 -6.35
N PRO A 97 -13.92 -20.29 -6.13
CA PRO A 97 -13.67 -20.84 -4.80
C PRO A 97 -12.32 -20.32 -4.25
N PHE A 98 -12.13 -20.44 -2.93
CA PHE A 98 -10.91 -19.99 -2.25
C PHE A 98 -9.65 -20.65 -2.79
N GLU A 99 -9.73 -21.91 -3.14
CA GLU A 99 -8.65 -22.75 -3.65
C GLU A 99 -8.11 -22.27 -5.01
N ASP A 100 -8.93 -21.58 -5.79
CA ASP A 100 -8.57 -21.05 -7.11
C ASP A 100 -7.97 -19.62 -7.06
N ILE A 101 -7.78 -19.07 -5.87
CA ILE A 101 -7.09 -17.78 -5.74
C ILE A 101 -5.59 -17.97 -5.88
N TYR A 102 -5.05 -17.60 -7.03
CA TYR A 102 -3.61 -17.78 -7.36
C TYR A 102 -2.68 -16.87 -6.55
N ASP A 103 -3.12 -15.70 -6.14
CA ASP A 103 -2.32 -14.65 -5.51
C ASP A 103 -2.72 -14.39 -4.06
N LEU A 104 -2.88 -15.44 -3.26
CA LEU A 104 -3.09 -15.34 -1.80
C LEU A 104 -1.95 -14.62 -1.09
N PHE A 105 -0.77 -14.67 -1.65
CA PHE A 105 0.43 -14.00 -1.18
C PHE A 105 1.18 -13.35 -2.34
N ALA A 106 2.02 -12.38 -2.02
CA ALA A 106 3.00 -11.79 -2.91
C ALA A 106 4.39 -11.91 -2.28
N ILE A 107 5.39 -12.03 -3.11
CA ILE A 107 6.79 -11.92 -2.68
C ILE A 107 7.24 -10.50 -2.92
N ARG A 108 7.86 -9.90 -1.92
CA ARG A 108 8.44 -8.58 -1.99
C ARG A 108 9.94 -8.69 -1.88
N ILE A 109 10.66 -8.14 -2.84
CA ILE A 109 12.12 -8.01 -2.83
C ILE A 109 12.43 -6.54 -2.65
N ILE A 110 13.14 -6.22 -1.58
CA ILE A 110 13.52 -4.86 -1.19
C ILE A 110 15.04 -4.77 -1.30
N LEU A 111 15.53 -3.91 -2.19
CA LEU A 111 16.94 -3.72 -2.44
C LEU A 111 17.49 -2.59 -1.57
N ASP A 112 18.62 -2.86 -0.94
CA ASP A 112 19.48 -1.83 -0.33
C ASP A 112 20.50 -1.39 -1.39
N THR A 113 20.22 -0.25 -2.05
CA THR A 113 21.01 0.24 -3.16
C THR A 113 21.00 1.77 -3.22
N PRO A 114 22.11 2.43 -3.65
CA PRO A 114 22.15 3.88 -3.83
C PRO A 114 21.13 4.35 -4.86
N TYR A 115 20.64 5.58 -4.66
CA TYR A 115 19.59 6.20 -5.51
C TYR A 115 19.90 6.13 -7.00
N GLU A 116 21.17 6.36 -7.38
CA GLU A 116 21.62 6.37 -8.78
C GLU A 116 21.52 5.00 -9.45
N LYS A 117 21.49 3.92 -8.65
CA LYS A 117 21.42 2.53 -9.11
C LYS A 117 20.04 1.89 -8.93
N GLU A 118 19.13 2.54 -8.23
CA GLU A 118 17.82 1.97 -7.89
C GLU A 118 17.12 1.35 -9.11
N ARG A 119 17.06 2.10 -10.19
CA ARG A 119 16.39 1.65 -11.41
C ARG A 119 17.11 0.46 -12.05
N SER A 120 18.43 0.54 -12.23
CA SER A 120 19.23 -0.53 -12.85
C SER A 120 19.12 -1.82 -12.04
N ASP A 121 19.24 -1.74 -10.72
CA ASP A 121 19.25 -2.90 -9.85
C ASP A 121 17.86 -3.57 -9.77
N CYS A 122 16.79 -2.79 -9.77
CA CYS A 122 15.44 -3.34 -9.89
C CYS A 122 15.23 -4.10 -11.21
N TRP A 123 15.73 -3.59 -12.35
CA TRP A 123 15.67 -4.27 -13.63
C TRP A 123 16.59 -5.50 -13.69
N GLN A 124 17.73 -5.48 -13.00
CA GLN A 124 18.61 -6.64 -12.86
C GLN A 124 17.91 -7.76 -12.11
N VAL A 125 17.22 -7.46 -11.00
CA VAL A 125 16.38 -8.44 -10.28
C VAL A 125 15.27 -8.99 -11.17
N TYR A 126 14.61 -8.14 -11.95
CA TYR A 126 13.63 -8.57 -12.94
C TYR A 126 14.22 -9.60 -13.91
N SER A 127 15.38 -9.32 -14.49
CA SER A 127 16.07 -10.23 -15.42
C SER A 127 16.37 -11.58 -14.75
N ILE A 128 16.97 -11.54 -13.55
CA ILE A 128 17.32 -12.77 -12.81
C ILE A 128 16.07 -13.65 -12.57
N ILE A 129 14.95 -13.03 -12.16
CA ILE A 129 13.73 -13.80 -11.88
C ILE A 129 13.12 -14.36 -13.16
N THR A 130 13.12 -13.60 -14.24
CA THR A 130 12.52 -14.04 -15.52
C THR A 130 13.39 -15.03 -16.26
N ASP A 131 14.68 -15.11 -15.97
CA ASP A 131 15.55 -16.20 -16.44
C ASP A 131 15.23 -17.53 -15.73
N MET A 132 14.78 -17.45 -14.47
CA MET A 132 14.44 -18.64 -13.67
C MET A 132 13.01 -19.11 -13.86
N TYR A 133 12.09 -18.18 -14.03
CA TYR A 133 10.64 -18.43 -14.04
C TYR A 133 9.96 -17.71 -15.19
N GLN A 134 9.07 -18.40 -15.89
CA GLN A 134 8.34 -17.84 -17.02
C GLN A 134 7.42 -16.69 -16.60
N PRO A 135 7.62 -15.46 -17.11
CA PRO A 135 6.77 -14.33 -16.76
C PRO A 135 5.43 -14.33 -17.51
N ASN A 136 4.42 -13.70 -16.93
CA ASN A 136 3.19 -13.35 -17.60
C ASN A 136 3.23 -11.87 -18.04
N PRO A 137 3.48 -11.57 -19.33
CA PRO A 137 3.66 -10.20 -19.79
C PRO A 137 2.41 -9.32 -19.60
N LYS A 138 1.21 -9.92 -19.62
CA LYS A 138 -0.07 -9.18 -19.46
C LYS A 138 -0.28 -8.67 -18.03
N ARG A 139 0.49 -9.19 -17.06
CA ARG A 139 0.38 -8.82 -15.65
C ARG A 139 1.57 -8.01 -15.13
N MET A 140 2.51 -7.68 -16.01
CA MET A 140 3.61 -6.79 -15.67
C MET A 140 3.11 -5.37 -15.46
N LYS A 141 3.64 -4.68 -14.43
CA LYS A 141 3.37 -3.27 -14.15
C LYS A 141 4.68 -2.58 -13.80
N ASP A 142 5.07 -1.65 -14.62
CA ASP A 142 6.26 -0.83 -14.44
C ASP A 142 5.88 0.54 -13.89
N TRP A 143 5.96 0.68 -12.58
CA TRP A 143 5.80 1.95 -11.89
C TRP A 143 7.14 2.55 -11.44
N ILE A 144 8.28 2.00 -11.91
CA ILE A 144 9.59 2.64 -11.75
C ILE A 144 9.84 3.61 -12.89
N SER A 145 9.54 3.20 -14.13
CA SER A 145 9.69 4.07 -15.30
C SER A 145 8.64 5.17 -15.33
N ILE A 146 7.41 4.87 -14.89
CA ILE A 146 6.29 5.82 -14.82
C ILE A 146 5.64 5.69 -13.43
N PRO A 147 6.15 6.43 -12.42
CA PRO A 147 5.59 6.42 -11.08
C PRO A 147 4.12 6.83 -11.06
N LYS A 148 3.36 6.32 -10.10
CA LYS A 148 1.99 6.75 -9.89
C LYS A 148 1.95 8.20 -9.37
N THR A 149 0.81 8.85 -9.51
CA THR A 149 0.60 10.24 -9.06
C THR A 149 0.86 10.46 -7.56
N ASN A 150 0.70 9.42 -6.74
CA ASN A 150 1.01 9.43 -5.32
C ASN A 150 2.48 9.08 -5.00
N GLY A 151 3.37 9.07 -6.00
CA GLY A 151 4.78 8.77 -5.83
C GLY A 151 5.11 7.29 -5.64
N TYR A 152 4.14 6.38 -5.75
CA TYR A 152 4.40 4.94 -5.65
C TYR A 152 5.26 4.44 -6.81
N GLU A 153 6.38 3.79 -6.48
CA GLU A 153 7.34 3.19 -7.40
C GLU A 153 7.51 1.70 -7.07
N SER A 154 7.45 0.83 -8.04
CA SER A 154 7.72 -0.62 -7.91
C SER A 154 7.63 -1.31 -9.26
N LEU A 155 8.39 -2.38 -9.51
CA LEU A 155 8.09 -3.34 -10.57
C LEU A 155 7.21 -4.44 -10.00
N HIS A 156 6.08 -4.74 -10.66
CA HIS A 156 5.27 -5.90 -10.35
C HIS A 156 5.31 -6.86 -11.51
N ILE A 157 5.72 -8.07 -11.23
CA ILE A 157 5.73 -9.17 -12.20
C ILE A 157 4.92 -10.34 -11.65
N THR A 158 4.36 -11.12 -12.53
CA THR A 158 3.73 -12.39 -12.18
C THR A 158 4.45 -13.48 -12.94
N VAL A 159 4.99 -14.46 -12.23
CA VAL A 159 5.77 -15.55 -12.82
C VAL A 159 5.18 -16.90 -12.48
N MET A 160 5.44 -17.89 -13.32
CA MET A 160 5.09 -19.29 -13.06
C MET A 160 6.13 -19.89 -12.13
N GLY A 161 5.78 -20.02 -10.86
CA GLY A 161 6.62 -20.63 -9.83
C GLY A 161 6.50 -22.15 -9.76
N PRO A 162 7.04 -22.77 -8.71
CA PRO A 162 6.90 -24.21 -8.46
C PRO A 162 5.44 -24.68 -8.53
N GLN A 163 5.24 -25.96 -8.81
CA GLN A 163 3.91 -26.59 -8.87
C GLN A 163 2.95 -25.90 -9.85
N ASN A 164 3.47 -25.19 -10.88
CA ASN A 164 2.68 -24.44 -11.87
C ASN A 164 1.72 -23.41 -11.27
N LYS A 165 2.12 -22.75 -10.19
CA LYS A 165 1.33 -21.70 -9.56
C LYS A 165 1.88 -20.32 -9.91
N TRP A 166 0.98 -19.40 -10.25
CA TRP A 166 1.36 -18.00 -10.47
C TRP A 166 1.72 -17.30 -9.17
N VAL A 167 2.88 -16.64 -9.13
CA VAL A 167 3.37 -15.87 -8.00
C VAL A 167 3.57 -14.41 -8.43
N GLU A 168 2.98 -13.50 -7.68
CA GLU A 168 3.25 -12.05 -7.83
C GLU A 168 4.53 -11.70 -7.08
N VAL A 169 5.48 -11.08 -7.77
CA VAL A 169 6.70 -10.54 -7.18
C VAL A 169 6.71 -9.04 -7.35
N GLN A 170 6.95 -8.33 -6.24
CA GLN A 170 7.09 -6.88 -6.17
C GLN A 170 8.56 -6.56 -5.91
N ILE A 171 9.18 -5.82 -6.82
CA ILE A 171 10.59 -5.43 -6.75
C ILE A 171 10.65 -3.93 -6.51
N ARG A 172 11.35 -3.50 -5.49
CA ARG A 172 11.55 -2.09 -5.12
C ARG A 172 12.77 -1.92 -4.23
N THR A 173 13.21 -0.69 -4.04
CA THR A 173 14.29 -0.34 -3.11
C THR A 173 13.73 0.01 -1.74
N GLU A 174 14.60 0.17 -0.72
CA GLU A 174 14.17 0.61 0.61
C GLU A 174 13.44 1.94 0.57
N ARG A 175 13.94 2.92 -0.20
CA ARG A 175 13.26 4.20 -0.40
C ARG A 175 11.86 4.02 -1.00
N MET A 176 11.74 3.21 -2.07
CA MET A 176 10.45 2.93 -2.71
C MET A 176 9.51 2.17 -1.77
N ASP A 177 10.03 1.28 -0.93
CA ASP A 177 9.26 0.58 0.09
C ASP A 177 8.76 1.54 1.17
N GLU A 178 9.62 2.45 1.63
CA GLU A 178 9.23 3.48 2.59
C GLU A 178 8.12 4.38 2.04
N ILE A 179 8.24 4.84 0.80
CA ILE A 179 7.18 5.62 0.13
C ILE A 179 5.90 4.79 -0.01
N ALA A 180 6.01 3.50 -0.37
CA ALA A 180 4.86 2.62 -0.52
C ALA A 180 4.14 2.32 0.80
N GLU A 181 4.86 2.23 1.93
CA GLU A 181 4.29 1.94 3.25
C GLU A 181 3.83 3.22 3.98
N ARG A 182 4.53 4.33 3.77
CA ARG A 182 4.33 5.62 4.46
C ARG A 182 3.60 6.67 3.64
N GLY A 183 3.39 6.43 2.35
CA GLY A 183 2.61 7.28 1.46
C GLY A 183 3.24 8.63 1.15
N LEU A 184 2.39 9.65 0.96
CA LEU A 184 2.78 10.98 0.51
C LEU A 184 3.82 11.66 1.42
N ALA A 185 3.75 11.49 2.72
CA ALA A 185 4.71 12.10 3.67
C ALA A 185 6.15 11.65 3.41
N ALA A 186 6.37 10.35 3.14
CA ALA A 186 7.69 9.85 2.78
C ALA A 186 8.16 10.36 1.40
N HIS A 187 7.25 10.42 0.43
CA HIS A 187 7.55 10.93 -0.91
C HIS A 187 8.04 12.39 -0.90
N TRP A 188 7.46 13.24 -0.08
CA TRP A 188 7.88 14.64 0.05
C TRP A 188 9.26 14.78 0.72
N ARG A 189 9.56 13.96 1.72
CA ARG A 189 10.88 13.94 2.37
C ARG A 189 12.00 13.68 1.36
N TYR A 190 11.81 12.73 0.44
CA TYR A 190 12.81 12.39 -0.57
C TYR A 190 12.93 13.40 -1.71
N LYS A 191 11.84 14.09 -2.06
CA LYS A 191 11.90 15.12 -3.13
C LYS A 191 12.57 16.42 -2.72
N GLY A 192 12.97 16.57 -1.45
CA GLY A 192 13.58 17.81 -0.96
C GLY A 192 12.68 19.04 -1.09
N VAL A 193 11.41 18.84 -1.46
CA VAL A 193 10.41 19.87 -1.34
C VAL A 193 10.31 20.10 0.15
N LYS A 194 10.85 21.24 0.62
CA LYS A 194 10.48 21.81 1.91
C LYS A 194 8.99 22.11 1.81
N GLY A 195 8.17 21.07 2.04
CA GLY A 195 6.77 21.26 2.35
C GLY A 195 6.73 22.25 3.51
N GLU A 196 5.70 23.07 3.59
CA GLU A 196 5.49 23.89 4.77
C GLU A 196 5.65 22.96 5.98
N SER A 197 6.65 23.22 6.80
CA SER A 197 7.14 22.33 7.87
C SER A 197 6.04 21.76 8.77
N GLY A 198 4.95 22.50 8.94
CA GLY A 198 3.81 22.11 9.75
C GLY A 198 2.97 20.96 9.20
N LEU A 199 2.91 20.75 7.88
CA LEU A 199 2.09 19.68 7.30
C LEU A 199 2.78 18.31 7.42
N ASP A 200 4.09 18.25 7.21
CA ASP A 200 4.86 17.02 7.36
C ASP A 200 4.89 16.58 8.83
N GLU A 201 5.02 17.54 9.75
CA GLU A 201 4.93 17.31 11.19
C GLU A 201 3.53 16.80 11.59
N TRP A 202 2.48 17.41 11.07
CA TRP A 202 1.10 17.01 11.33
C TRP A 202 0.77 15.63 10.78
N LEU A 203 1.16 15.30 9.53
CA LEU A 203 0.96 13.96 8.96
C LEU A 203 1.76 12.89 9.70
N THR A 204 2.95 13.24 10.18
CA THR A 204 3.79 12.36 10.99
C THR A 204 3.14 12.12 12.35
N SER A 205 2.66 13.18 13.01
CA SER A 205 1.95 13.11 14.30
C SER A 205 0.69 12.25 14.20
N ILE A 206 -0.17 12.50 13.20
CA ILE A 206 -1.37 11.67 12.97
C ILE A 206 -0.99 10.20 12.80
N ARG A 207 0.04 9.92 12.03
CA ARG A 207 0.47 8.57 11.78
C ARG A 207 0.99 7.91 13.06
N GLU A 208 1.87 8.56 13.79
CA GLU A 208 2.40 8.06 15.06
C GLU A 208 1.28 7.82 16.08
N THR A 209 0.31 8.72 16.13
CA THR A 209 -0.89 8.57 16.96
C THR A 209 -1.70 7.33 16.58
N LEU A 210 -1.92 7.11 15.26
CA LEU A 210 -2.68 5.96 14.76
C LEU A 210 -1.92 4.63 14.90
N GLU A 211 -0.58 4.65 14.85
CA GLU A 211 0.25 3.46 14.98
C GLU A 211 0.50 3.07 16.46
N ASN A 212 0.50 4.03 17.37
CA ASN A 212 0.84 3.84 18.78
C ASN A 212 -0.36 3.86 19.73
N ALA A 213 -1.57 4.10 19.23
CA ALA A 213 -2.75 4.20 20.07
C ALA A 213 -3.21 2.83 20.58
N ASP A 214 -3.26 2.68 21.90
CA ASP A 214 -3.70 1.46 22.58
C ASP A 214 -5.24 1.31 22.61
N SER A 215 -6.00 2.39 22.32
CA SER A 215 -7.46 2.37 22.28
C SER A 215 -8.09 3.28 21.23
N ASP A 216 -9.24 2.86 20.68
CA ASP A 216 -10.06 3.63 19.72
C ASP A 216 -10.53 4.99 20.28
N LEU A 217 -10.65 5.11 21.61
CA LEU A 217 -11.12 6.33 22.29
C LEU A 217 -10.01 7.39 22.37
N GLU A 218 -8.78 6.99 22.63
CA GLU A 218 -7.62 7.90 22.65
C GLU A 218 -7.33 8.49 21.28
N VAL A 219 -7.42 7.68 20.22
CA VAL A 219 -7.32 8.16 18.83
C VAL A 219 -8.38 9.24 18.55
N MET A 220 -9.63 8.97 18.93
CA MET A 220 -10.73 9.88 18.67
C MET A 220 -10.58 11.21 19.43
N ASP A 221 -10.09 11.18 20.65
CA ASP A 221 -9.93 12.39 21.46
C ASP A 221 -8.70 13.20 21.04
N GLN A 222 -7.60 12.57 20.67
CA GLN A 222 -6.45 13.25 20.09
C GLN A 222 -6.76 13.84 18.71
N PHE A 223 -7.46 13.09 17.84
CA PHE A 223 -7.94 13.62 16.56
C PHE A 223 -8.88 14.80 16.70
N LYS A 224 -9.75 14.81 17.73
CA LYS A 224 -10.61 15.96 18.02
C LYS A 224 -9.80 17.18 18.45
N LEU A 225 -8.77 16.99 19.25
CA LEU A 225 -7.89 18.09 19.71
C LEU A 225 -7.10 18.72 18.55
N GLU A 226 -6.56 17.92 17.64
CA GLU A 226 -5.81 18.38 16.46
C GLU A 226 -6.71 18.99 15.36
N LEU A 227 -7.97 18.53 15.25
CA LEU A 227 -8.97 19.11 14.33
C LEU A 227 -9.53 20.47 14.77
N TYR A 228 -9.23 20.93 15.99
CA TYR A 228 -9.66 22.23 16.48
C TYR A 228 -8.69 23.38 16.13
N GLU A 229 -7.59 23.12 15.41
CA GLU A 229 -6.79 24.20 14.84
C GLU A 229 -7.59 24.96 13.76
N ASP A 230 -7.27 26.23 13.54
CA ASP A 230 -8.01 27.15 12.67
C ASP A 230 -7.88 26.83 11.15
N GLU A 231 -7.50 25.60 10.81
CA GLU A 231 -7.19 25.16 9.46
C GLU A 231 -7.88 23.85 9.09
N VAL A 232 -8.26 23.73 7.81
CA VAL A 232 -8.88 22.53 7.24
C VAL A 232 -8.03 22.03 6.06
N PHE A 233 -7.72 20.75 6.04
CA PHE A 233 -6.99 20.13 4.95
C PHE A 233 -7.94 19.47 3.96
N VAL A 234 -7.84 19.84 2.68
CA VAL A 234 -8.72 19.36 1.61
C VAL A 234 -7.89 18.69 0.53
N PHE A 235 -8.31 17.50 0.11
CA PHE A 235 -7.63 16.76 -0.97
C PHE A 235 -8.36 16.90 -2.29
N THR A 236 -7.60 17.10 -3.38
CA THR A 236 -8.15 16.93 -4.72
C THR A 236 -8.40 15.44 -5.03
N PRO A 237 -9.23 15.10 -6.04
CA PRO A 237 -9.37 13.72 -6.50
C PRO A 237 -8.06 13.08 -6.98
N LYS A 238 -7.05 13.89 -7.33
CA LYS A 238 -5.71 13.45 -7.73
C LYS A 238 -4.78 13.20 -6.55
N GLY A 239 -5.19 13.58 -5.32
CA GLY A 239 -4.42 13.42 -4.10
C GLY A 239 -3.57 14.65 -3.72
N ASP A 240 -3.69 15.79 -4.43
CA ASP A 240 -3.02 17.01 -4.02
C ASP A 240 -3.70 17.56 -2.75
N LEU A 241 -2.90 18.00 -1.79
CA LEU A 241 -3.37 18.53 -0.52
C LEU A 241 -3.33 20.06 -0.52
N TYR A 242 -4.43 20.65 -0.05
CA TYR A 242 -4.57 22.09 0.14
C TYR A 242 -4.92 22.38 1.58
N LYS A 243 -4.17 23.31 2.19
CA LYS A 243 -4.43 23.86 3.51
C LYS A 243 -5.35 25.06 3.35
N MET A 244 -6.51 25.02 3.99
CA MET A 244 -7.53 26.05 3.92
C MET A 244 -7.85 26.59 5.31
N PRO A 245 -8.15 27.88 5.48
CA PRO A 245 -8.58 28.39 6.76
C PRO A 245 -9.94 27.80 7.17
N LYS A 246 -10.17 27.64 8.45
CA LYS A 246 -11.46 27.21 9.02
C LYS A 246 -12.57 28.17 8.57
N GLY A 247 -13.64 27.62 8.01
CA GLY A 247 -14.71 28.38 7.40
C GLY A 247 -14.55 28.65 5.90
N ALA A 248 -13.45 28.21 5.29
CA ALA A 248 -13.29 28.24 3.84
C ALA A 248 -14.42 27.46 3.15
N THR A 249 -14.91 28.02 2.07
CA THR A 249 -15.99 27.43 1.27
C THR A 249 -15.45 26.57 0.12
N VAL A 250 -16.33 25.81 -0.52
CA VAL A 250 -15.99 25.08 -1.75
C VAL A 250 -15.49 26.02 -2.85
N LEU A 251 -15.98 27.26 -2.86
CA LEU A 251 -15.56 28.30 -3.81
C LEU A 251 -14.11 28.74 -3.54
N ASP A 252 -13.75 28.95 -2.26
CA ASP A 252 -12.37 29.28 -1.87
C ASP A 252 -11.41 28.17 -2.27
N PHE A 253 -11.81 26.91 -2.09
CA PHE A 253 -11.03 25.76 -2.53
C PHE A 253 -10.88 25.70 -4.06
N ALA A 254 -11.94 25.98 -4.82
CA ALA A 254 -11.87 26.02 -6.27
C ALA A 254 -10.91 27.11 -6.77
N PHE A 255 -10.88 28.30 -6.14
CA PHE A 255 -9.92 29.36 -6.42
C PHE A 255 -8.49 29.00 -6.01
N ALA A 256 -8.31 28.28 -4.89
CA ALA A 256 -7.00 27.80 -4.45
C ALA A 256 -6.38 26.80 -5.44
N ILE A 257 -7.21 25.97 -6.08
CA ILE A 257 -6.74 25.05 -7.14
C ILE A 257 -6.36 25.85 -8.41
N HIS A 258 -7.26 26.68 -8.91
CA HIS A 258 -7.03 27.50 -10.10
C HIS A 258 -8.13 28.56 -10.28
N SER A 259 -7.72 29.79 -10.57
CA SER A 259 -8.65 30.92 -10.73
C SER A 259 -9.76 30.69 -11.79
N LYS A 260 -9.45 29.98 -12.91
CA LYS A 260 -10.46 29.59 -13.90
C LYS A 260 -11.47 28.56 -13.39
N LEU A 261 -11.11 27.77 -12.39
CA LEU A 261 -12.02 26.80 -11.77
C LEU A 261 -12.97 27.55 -10.83
N GLY A 262 -12.43 28.42 -9.98
CA GLY A 262 -13.22 29.25 -9.07
C GLY A 262 -14.21 30.16 -9.78
N SER A 263 -13.87 30.68 -10.96
CA SER A 263 -14.77 31.54 -11.74
C SER A 263 -15.89 30.78 -12.47
N LYS A 264 -15.89 29.45 -12.46
CA LYS A 264 -16.90 28.57 -13.07
C LYS A 264 -17.77 27.82 -12.08
N CYS A 265 -17.49 27.96 -10.78
CA CYS A 265 -18.27 27.36 -9.69
C CYS A 265 -19.59 28.08 -9.40
#